data_323e83687ebbff85d54832e4ea87a085
#
_entry.id   323e83687ebbff85d54832e4ea87a085
#
_cell.length_a   1.000
_cell.length_b   1.000
_cell.length_c   1.000
_cell.angle_alpha   90.00
_cell.angle_beta   90.00
_cell.angle_gamma   90.00
#
_symmetry.space_group_name_H-M   'P 1'
#
loop_
_entity.id
_entity.type
_entity.pdbx_description
1 polymer ?
#
loop_
_entity_poly.entity_id
_entity_poly.type
_entity_poly.pdbx_seq_one_letter_code
_entity_poly.pdbx_strand_id
1 'polypeptide(L)'
;MNEFEKQFLEVQDLLKFDDYNLVIKRLIDFTLDTESITFYKKTTELLDWIDNNPESLELKEKLSQLLKELCSVLVNKPISKKKKILEGIDIVKRYGASSFALGPANIKLYEGDIIGLVGENGNGKTTLLRLLSGELYATAGSIQYDFPYNDLYDLRTKLVYIPQRTDTWRGSMFENLVFTASSYGYLPQEINFIVELTIARLGLRKFRKYKWKDLSSGYKMRFELARMLLRKPKVLLIDEPLANLDILAQQTVLEDFRAIAKSPFRPIGIILSSQQLYEVEKTSDQVIFLKNGQQKNLHAATTDETIIEEGSKPLVIEFESEWTQSMLNEKLLSIGLQSIQFNGGTFIATFSGDKTVNDFMKTIITHNIHIVYFRNISNSTRRFFVS
;
A
#
# COMPACT_ATOMS: atom_id res chain seq x y z
N MET A 1 0.22 22.70 10.17
CA MET A 1 -0.14 21.42 10.80
C MET A 1 0.80 20.35 10.27
N ASN A 2 1.56 19.72 11.10
CA ASN A 2 2.49 18.66 10.72
C ASN A 2 1.76 17.30 10.54
N GLU A 3 2.44 16.28 10.04
CA GLU A 3 1.81 14.97 9.76
C GLU A 3 1.30 14.26 11.01
N PHE A 4 2.03 14.38 12.14
CA PHE A 4 1.57 13.84 13.42
C PHE A 4 0.30 14.53 13.92
N GLU A 5 0.24 15.87 13.83
CA GLU A 5 -0.97 16.63 14.21
C GLU A 5 -2.19 16.22 13.41
N LYS A 6 -2.02 15.98 12.10
CA LYS A 6 -3.12 15.48 11.25
C LYS A 6 -3.61 14.11 11.74
N GLN A 7 -2.69 13.16 11.92
CA GLN A 7 -3.04 11.83 12.36
C GLN A 7 -3.65 11.82 13.77
N PHE A 8 -3.19 12.71 14.65
CA PHE A 8 -3.79 12.88 15.97
C PHE A 8 -5.25 13.36 15.89
N LEU A 9 -5.55 14.33 15.03
CA LEU A 9 -6.93 14.81 14.80
C LEU A 9 -7.81 13.72 14.19
N GLU A 10 -7.28 12.95 13.23
CA GLU A 10 -7.97 11.78 12.66
C GLU A 10 -8.37 10.78 13.75
N VAL A 11 -7.47 10.48 14.70
CA VAL A 11 -7.77 9.56 15.82
C VAL A 11 -8.84 10.14 16.74
N GLN A 12 -8.84 11.46 16.99
CA GLN A 12 -9.89 12.10 17.75
C GLN A 12 -11.25 12.01 17.05
N ASP A 13 -11.30 12.14 15.73
CA ASP A 13 -12.53 11.99 14.97
C ASP A 13 -13.00 10.53 14.96
N LEU A 14 -12.11 9.55 14.81
CA LEU A 14 -12.44 8.13 14.97
C LEU A 14 -13.07 7.83 16.35
N LEU A 15 -12.56 8.45 17.43
CA LEU A 15 -13.15 8.34 18.77
C LEU A 15 -14.55 8.96 18.86
N LYS A 16 -14.85 10.02 18.11
CA LYS A 16 -16.20 10.61 18.06
C LYS A 16 -17.19 9.67 17.37
N PHE A 17 -16.73 8.96 16.33
CA PHE A 17 -17.54 8.02 15.56
C PHE A 17 -17.53 6.59 16.12
N ASP A 18 -16.92 6.36 17.27
CA ASP A 18 -16.83 5.07 17.98
C ASP A 18 -16.13 3.94 17.16
N ASP A 19 -15.25 4.30 16.21
CA ASP A 19 -14.41 3.34 15.49
C ASP A 19 -13.20 2.90 16.34
N TYR A 20 -13.50 2.17 17.40
CA TYR A 20 -12.47 1.74 18.36
C TYR A 20 -11.42 0.82 17.77
N ASN A 21 -11.75 0.06 16.73
CA ASN A 21 -10.79 -0.83 16.07
C ASN A 21 -9.65 -0.03 15.41
N LEU A 22 -9.98 1.02 14.67
CA LEU A 22 -8.98 1.90 14.07
C LEU A 22 -8.27 2.74 15.12
N VAL A 23 -8.98 3.24 16.13
CA VAL A 23 -8.36 3.96 17.27
C VAL A 23 -7.28 3.11 17.93
N ILE A 24 -7.57 1.86 18.28
CA ILE A 24 -6.61 0.94 18.91
C ILE A 24 -5.38 0.76 18.03
N LYS A 25 -5.54 0.52 16.73
CA LYS A 25 -4.42 0.40 15.79
C LYS A 25 -3.53 1.65 15.79
N ARG A 26 -4.13 2.85 15.75
CA ARG A 26 -3.40 4.12 15.77
C ARG A 26 -2.71 4.38 17.12
N LEU A 27 -3.36 4.07 18.24
CA LEU A 27 -2.74 4.15 19.56
C LEU A 27 -1.50 3.24 19.68
N ILE A 28 -1.56 2.04 19.08
CA ILE A 28 -0.40 1.14 19.03
C ILE A 28 0.72 1.75 18.17
N ASP A 29 0.40 2.34 17.02
CA ASP A 29 1.39 3.02 16.18
C ASP A 29 2.07 4.14 16.98
N PHE A 30 1.32 5.01 17.65
CA PHE A 30 1.85 6.07 18.50
C PHE A 30 2.64 5.52 19.70
N THR A 31 2.18 4.44 20.32
CA THR A 31 2.88 3.76 21.40
C THR A 31 4.27 3.30 20.95
N LEU A 32 4.34 2.62 19.81
CA LEU A 32 5.60 2.17 19.24
C LEU A 32 6.50 3.35 18.83
N ASP A 33 5.92 4.48 18.45
CA ASP A 33 6.65 5.70 18.12
C ASP A 33 7.26 6.39 19.34
N THR A 34 6.79 6.13 20.57
CA THR A 34 7.42 6.66 21.79
C THR A 34 8.79 6.05 22.07
N GLU A 35 9.05 4.82 21.59
CA GLU A 35 10.24 4.03 21.91
C GLU A 35 10.46 3.88 23.44
N SER A 36 9.36 3.84 24.20
CA SER A 36 9.35 3.80 25.66
C SER A 36 8.69 2.54 26.20
N ILE A 37 9.45 1.76 26.98
CA ILE A 37 8.95 0.53 27.60
C ILE A 37 7.76 0.81 28.55
N THR A 38 7.71 1.99 29.17
CA THR A 38 6.60 2.41 30.02
C THR A 38 5.30 2.47 29.25
N PHE A 39 5.32 3.06 28.04
CA PHE A 39 4.15 3.11 27.16
C PHE A 39 3.84 1.75 26.54
N TYR A 40 4.85 0.95 26.21
CA TYR A 40 4.64 -0.41 25.73
C TYR A 40 3.85 -1.24 26.74
N LYS A 41 4.28 -1.20 28.02
CA LYS A 41 3.60 -1.88 29.11
C LYS A 41 2.17 -1.37 29.30
N LYS A 42 1.99 -0.05 29.42
CA LYS A 42 0.69 0.58 29.63
C LYS A 42 -0.31 0.24 28.51
N THR A 43 0.13 0.28 27.26
CA THR A 43 -0.73 -0.06 26.12
C THR A 43 -1.05 -1.55 26.10
N THR A 44 -0.11 -2.43 26.43
CA THR A 44 -0.36 -3.89 26.50
C THR A 44 -1.38 -4.19 27.61
N GLU A 45 -1.26 -3.57 28.78
CA GLU A 45 -2.22 -3.71 29.89
C GLU A 45 -3.64 -3.24 29.48
N LEU A 46 -3.71 -2.14 28.70
CA LEU A 46 -5.01 -1.67 28.14
C LEU A 46 -5.58 -2.68 27.16
N LEU A 47 -4.76 -3.26 26.28
CA LEU A 47 -5.22 -4.29 25.33
C LEU A 47 -5.73 -5.55 26.04
N ASP A 48 -5.05 -5.98 27.11
CA ASP A 48 -5.49 -7.11 27.94
C ASP A 48 -6.81 -6.78 28.66
N TRP A 49 -6.97 -5.54 29.14
CA TRP A 49 -8.22 -5.09 29.73
C TRP A 49 -9.36 -5.09 28.70
N ILE A 50 -9.11 -4.63 27.46
CA ILE A 50 -10.11 -4.64 26.37
C ILE A 50 -10.54 -6.08 26.04
N ASP A 51 -9.60 -7.02 25.93
CA ASP A 51 -9.92 -8.43 25.64
C ASP A 51 -10.84 -9.04 26.73
N ASN A 52 -10.72 -8.60 27.99
CA ASN A 52 -11.53 -9.08 29.10
C ASN A 52 -12.84 -8.27 29.31
N ASN A 53 -12.98 -7.10 28.69
CA ASN A 53 -14.11 -6.18 28.87
C ASN A 53 -14.60 -5.61 27.50
N PRO A 54 -15.00 -6.44 26.54
CA PRO A 54 -15.24 -6.00 25.15
C PRO A 54 -16.39 -5.00 24.98
N GLU A 55 -17.36 -5.00 25.91
CA GLU A 55 -18.55 -4.13 25.85
C GLU A 55 -18.57 -3.03 26.94
N SER A 56 -17.40 -2.72 27.51
CA SER A 56 -17.33 -1.76 28.60
C SER A 56 -17.58 -0.33 28.12
N LEU A 57 -18.44 0.39 28.85
CA LEU A 57 -18.70 1.83 28.65
C LEU A 57 -17.47 2.71 28.92
N GLU A 58 -16.50 2.22 29.69
CA GLU A 58 -15.25 2.92 29.98
C GLU A 58 -14.23 2.89 28.84
N LEU A 59 -14.47 2.10 27.80
CA LEU A 59 -13.52 1.92 26.69
C LEU A 59 -13.12 3.25 26.06
N LYS A 60 -14.08 4.08 25.73
CA LYS A 60 -13.85 5.40 25.11
C LYS A 60 -12.99 6.31 25.98
N GLU A 61 -13.24 6.32 27.28
CA GLU A 61 -12.49 7.14 28.24
C GLU A 61 -11.04 6.67 28.34
N LYS A 62 -10.82 5.36 28.51
CA LYS A 62 -9.47 4.78 28.60
C LYS A 62 -8.64 5.00 27.34
N LEU A 63 -9.25 4.84 26.15
CA LEU A 63 -8.60 5.14 24.87
C LEU A 63 -8.25 6.63 24.76
N SER A 64 -9.18 7.51 25.14
CA SER A 64 -8.97 8.96 25.11
C SER A 64 -7.86 9.41 26.07
N GLN A 65 -7.80 8.80 27.25
CA GLN A 65 -6.74 9.08 28.22
C GLN A 65 -5.35 8.68 27.68
N LEU A 66 -5.21 7.45 27.16
CA LEU A 66 -3.96 6.99 26.59
C LEU A 66 -3.54 7.87 25.39
N LEU A 67 -4.49 8.27 24.53
CA LEU A 67 -4.21 9.16 23.40
C LEU A 67 -3.62 10.50 23.85
N LYS A 68 -4.18 11.12 24.90
CA LYS A 68 -3.67 12.38 25.44
C LYS A 68 -2.25 12.24 25.98
N GLU A 69 -1.97 11.16 26.69
CA GLU A 69 -0.63 10.89 27.24
C GLU A 69 0.40 10.66 26.12
N LEU A 70 0.07 9.87 25.10
CA LEU A 70 0.95 9.66 23.95
C LEU A 70 1.21 10.98 23.20
N CYS A 71 0.19 11.80 23.03
CA CYS A 71 0.32 13.11 22.39
C CYS A 71 1.30 14.02 23.15
N SER A 72 1.21 14.06 24.49
CA SER A 72 2.09 14.91 25.31
C SER A 72 3.58 14.61 25.14
N VAL A 73 3.91 13.36 24.81
CA VAL A 73 5.31 12.92 24.57
C VAL A 73 5.71 13.11 23.11
N LEU A 74 4.81 12.77 22.17
CA LEU A 74 5.15 12.75 20.75
C LEU A 74 5.14 14.14 20.10
N VAL A 75 4.40 15.10 20.63
CA VAL A 75 4.32 16.46 20.07
C VAL A 75 5.68 17.15 19.95
N ASN A 76 6.61 16.83 20.84
CA ASN A 76 7.97 17.38 20.86
C ASN A 76 9.00 16.50 20.12
N LYS A 77 8.59 15.32 19.62
CA LYS A 77 9.50 14.42 18.89
C LYS A 77 9.73 14.94 17.46
N PRO A 78 11.00 15.03 17.01
CA PRO A 78 11.29 15.52 15.68
C PRO A 78 10.71 14.57 14.61
N ILE A 79 10.00 15.15 13.65
CA ILE A 79 9.44 14.40 12.51
C ILE A 79 10.50 14.25 11.42
N SER A 80 10.64 13.06 10.86
CA SER A 80 11.56 12.83 9.75
C SER A 80 11.13 13.63 8.52
N LYS A 81 12.08 14.34 7.92
CA LYS A 81 11.85 14.95 6.59
C LYS A 81 11.91 13.84 5.54
N LYS A 82 10.96 13.86 4.60
CA LYS A 82 10.91 12.92 3.49
C LYS A 82 12.24 12.89 2.72
N LYS A 83 12.93 11.75 2.72
CA LYS A 83 14.22 11.55 2.04
C LYS A 83 14.07 10.46 0.98
N LYS A 84 14.83 10.57 -0.11
CA LYS A 84 15.00 9.46 -1.04
C LYS A 84 15.77 8.35 -0.32
N ILE A 85 15.33 7.10 -0.46
CA ILE A 85 15.93 5.94 0.21
C ILE A 85 16.40 4.85 -0.75
N LEU A 86 15.83 4.80 -1.97
CA LEU A 86 16.22 3.87 -3.00
C LEU A 86 16.07 4.52 -4.37
N GLU A 87 17.07 4.34 -5.24
CA GLU A 87 17.00 4.75 -6.63
C GLU A 87 17.54 3.64 -7.53
N GLY A 88 16.76 3.28 -8.53
CA GLY A 88 17.18 2.40 -9.63
C GLY A 88 17.21 3.19 -10.92
N ILE A 89 18.34 3.14 -11.63
CA ILE A 89 18.56 3.88 -12.86
C ILE A 89 18.88 2.89 -13.99
N ASP A 90 18.04 2.91 -15.02
CA ASP A 90 18.16 2.10 -16.24
C ASP A 90 18.43 0.61 -15.97
N ILE A 91 17.72 0.06 -14.96
CA ILE A 91 17.90 -1.32 -14.55
C ILE A 91 17.48 -2.25 -15.67
N VAL A 92 18.41 -3.12 -16.11
CA VAL A 92 18.18 -4.15 -17.11
C VAL A 92 18.57 -5.51 -16.56
N LYS A 93 17.75 -6.53 -16.82
CA LYS A 93 18.08 -7.94 -16.58
C LYS A 93 17.81 -8.78 -17.82
N ARG A 94 18.86 -9.48 -18.29
CA ARG A 94 18.77 -10.46 -19.37
C ARG A 94 19.15 -11.84 -18.83
N TYR A 95 18.43 -12.86 -19.24
CA TYR A 95 18.66 -14.25 -18.83
C TYR A 95 19.24 -15.06 -20.03
N GLY A 96 20.56 -15.04 -20.19
CA GLY A 96 21.26 -15.87 -21.16
C GLY A 96 20.61 -15.87 -22.56
N ALA A 97 20.27 -17.07 -23.06
CA ALA A 97 19.60 -17.26 -24.35
C ALA A 97 18.07 -17.03 -24.33
N SER A 98 17.48 -16.66 -23.19
CA SER A 98 16.05 -16.33 -23.09
C SER A 98 15.74 -15.09 -23.91
N SER A 99 14.59 -15.10 -24.61
CA SER A 99 14.05 -13.92 -25.30
C SER A 99 13.53 -12.86 -24.32
N PHE A 100 13.29 -13.22 -23.06
CA PHE A 100 12.80 -12.29 -22.06
C PHE A 100 13.92 -11.40 -21.50
N ALA A 101 13.68 -10.11 -21.53
CA ALA A 101 14.49 -9.11 -20.86
C ALA A 101 13.61 -8.17 -20.06
N LEU A 102 14.06 -7.81 -18.85
CA LEU A 102 13.48 -6.73 -18.06
C LEU A 102 14.25 -5.43 -18.30
N GLY A 103 13.53 -4.35 -18.46
CA GLY A 103 14.07 -3.00 -18.49
C GLY A 103 14.26 -2.40 -19.89
N PRO A 104 14.79 -1.17 -19.97
CA PRO A 104 15.26 -0.36 -18.81
C PRO A 104 14.12 0.04 -17.85
N ALA A 105 14.41 -0.03 -16.54
CA ALA A 105 13.46 0.38 -15.51
C ALA A 105 14.07 1.43 -14.59
N ASN A 106 13.29 2.47 -14.27
CA ASN A 106 13.68 3.59 -13.43
C ASN A 106 12.72 3.71 -12.24
N ILE A 107 13.26 3.74 -11.02
CA ILE A 107 12.50 3.77 -9.79
C ILE A 107 13.12 4.77 -8.83
N LYS A 108 12.28 5.60 -8.19
CA LYS A 108 12.69 6.47 -7.07
C LYS A 108 11.72 6.29 -5.93
N LEU A 109 12.21 5.77 -4.80
CA LEU A 109 11.43 5.55 -3.60
C LEU A 109 11.88 6.50 -2.49
N TYR A 110 10.93 7.16 -1.88
CA TYR A 110 11.14 8.03 -0.72
C TYR A 110 10.58 7.42 0.56
N GLU A 111 11.08 7.86 1.71
CA GLU A 111 10.49 7.51 3.01
C GLU A 111 9.00 7.86 3.03
N GLY A 112 8.17 6.91 3.45
CA GLY A 112 6.73 7.08 3.52
C GLY A 112 5.98 6.87 2.20
N ASP A 113 6.67 6.62 1.08
CA ASP A 113 6.00 6.37 -0.19
C ASP A 113 5.67 4.90 -0.39
N ILE A 114 4.57 4.68 -1.09
CA ILE A 114 4.15 3.37 -1.58
C ILE A 114 4.18 3.39 -3.10
N ILE A 115 4.97 2.53 -3.70
CA ILE A 115 5.00 2.30 -5.15
C ILE A 115 4.29 0.99 -5.47
N GLY A 116 3.28 1.06 -6.31
CA GLY A 116 2.62 -0.11 -6.89
C GLY A 116 3.29 -0.56 -8.18
N LEU A 117 3.74 -1.81 -8.23
CA LEU A 117 4.32 -2.42 -9.42
C LEU A 117 3.29 -3.34 -10.06
N VAL A 118 2.69 -2.93 -11.17
CA VAL A 118 1.58 -3.61 -11.78
C VAL A 118 1.94 -4.22 -13.13
N GLY A 119 1.34 -5.35 -13.47
CA GLY A 119 1.52 -6.04 -14.73
C GLY A 119 1.06 -7.50 -14.65
N GLU A 120 0.85 -8.13 -15.79
CA GLU A 120 0.49 -9.55 -15.88
C GLU A 120 1.63 -10.46 -15.40
N ASN A 121 1.33 -11.74 -15.23
CA ASN A 121 2.35 -12.75 -14.93
C ASN A 121 3.37 -12.84 -16.06
N GLY A 122 4.64 -13.01 -15.68
CA GLY A 122 5.75 -13.06 -16.63
C GLY A 122 6.28 -11.70 -17.08
N ASN A 123 5.65 -10.58 -16.71
CA ASN A 123 6.10 -9.24 -17.11
C ASN A 123 7.29 -8.69 -16.31
N GLY A 124 7.87 -9.48 -15.39
CA GLY A 124 9.12 -9.13 -14.72
C GLY A 124 8.99 -8.47 -13.36
N LYS A 125 7.78 -8.37 -12.74
CA LYS A 125 7.56 -7.77 -11.42
C LYS A 125 8.46 -8.38 -10.34
N THR A 126 8.40 -9.70 -10.16
CA THR A 126 9.24 -10.46 -9.22
C THR A 126 10.73 -10.27 -9.51
N THR A 127 11.12 -10.27 -10.80
CA THR A 127 12.51 -10.02 -11.21
C THR A 127 12.98 -8.64 -10.74
N LEU A 128 12.16 -7.62 -10.95
CA LEU A 128 12.49 -6.25 -10.53
C LEU A 128 12.60 -6.13 -9.01
N LEU A 129 11.65 -6.70 -8.24
CA LEU A 129 11.73 -6.72 -6.78
C LEU A 129 12.99 -7.42 -6.27
N ARG A 130 13.38 -8.56 -6.88
CA ARG A 130 14.60 -9.29 -6.51
C ARG A 130 15.88 -8.57 -6.91
N LEU A 131 15.88 -7.77 -7.97
CA LEU A 131 16.98 -6.88 -8.30
C LEU A 131 17.11 -5.77 -7.25
N LEU A 132 15.97 -5.13 -6.90
CA LEU A 132 15.94 -4.08 -5.90
C LEU A 132 16.29 -4.59 -4.49
N SER A 133 16.05 -5.87 -4.18
CA SER A 133 16.42 -6.49 -2.90
C SER A 133 17.89 -6.93 -2.85
N GLY A 134 18.61 -6.86 -3.97
CA GLY A 134 19.98 -7.36 -4.07
C GLY A 134 20.10 -8.89 -4.09
N GLU A 135 18.97 -9.63 -4.27
CA GLU A 135 19.00 -11.09 -4.49
C GLU A 135 19.45 -11.46 -5.91
N LEU A 136 19.24 -10.56 -6.86
CA LEU A 136 19.70 -10.69 -8.24
C LEU A 136 20.59 -9.52 -8.62
N TYR A 137 21.54 -9.76 -9.52
CA TYR A 137 22.39 -8.72 -10.11
C TYR A 137 21.79 -8.25 -11.43
N ALA A 138 21.75 -6.94 -11.62
CA ALA A 138 21.38 -6.33 -12.90
C ALA A 138 22.44 -6.64 -13.97
N THR A 139 22.00 -6.78 -15.23
CA THR A 139 22.90 -6.91 -16.37
C THR A 139 23.45 -5.55 -16.81
N ALA A 140 22.66 -4.48 -16.62
CA ALA A 140 23.04 -3.08 -16.83
C ALA A 140 22.20 -2.17 -15.92
N GLY A 141 22.60 -0.92 -15.80
CA GLY A 141 22.03 0.04 -14.89
C GLY A 141 22.62 -0.04 -13.48
N SER A 142 22.07 0.73 -12.55
CA SER A 142 22.55 0.80 -11.17
C SER A 142 21.41 0.88 -10.17
N ILE A 143 21.66 0.39 -8.94
CA ILE A 143 20.73 0.51 -7.80
C ILE A 143 21.51 1.14 -6.66
N GLN A 144 20.95 2.20 -6.08
CA GLN A 144 21.54 2.96 -4.98
C GLN A 144 20.59 2.97 -3.79
N TYR A 145 21.15 2.81 -2.60
CA TYR A 145 20.44 2.86 -1.33
C TYR A 145 20.95 4.05 -0.53
N ASP A 146 20.08 5.06 -0.30
CA ASP A 146 20.47 6.34 0.30
C ASP A 146 20.27 6.34 1.84
N PHE A 147 20.50 5.20 2.49
CA PHE A 147 20.54 5.08 3.94
C PHE A 147 21.82 4.37 4.36
N PRO A 148 22.37 4.67 5.57
CA PRO A 148 23.62 4.08 5.99
C PRO A 148 23.48 2.57 6.24
N TYR A 149 24.43 1.81 5.74
CA TYR A 149 24.61 0.39 6.02
C TYR A 149 26.11 0.05 6.00
N ASN A 150 26.51 -0.92 6.84
CA ASN A 150 27.92 -1.28 7.01
C ASN A 150 28.38 -2.31 5.96
N ASP A 151 27.51 -3.27 5.68
CA ASP A 151 27.75 -4.37 4.75
C ASP A 151 26.42 -4.90 4.16
N LEU A 152 26.51 -5.93 3.32
CA LEU A 152 25.33 -6.53 2.68
C LEU A 152 24.38 -7.20 3.67
N TYR A 153 24.85 -7.63 4.85
CA TYR A 153 23.98 -8.19 5.89
C TYR A 153 23.16 -7.08 6.53
N ASP A 154 23.82 -5.99 6.92
CA ASP A 154 23.16 -4.81 7.46
C ASP A 154 22.18 -4.20 6.45
N LEU A 155 22.55 -4.13 5.18
CA LEU A 155 21.63 -3.72 4.10
C LEU A 155 20.36 -4.58 4.11
N ARG A 156 20.48 -5.91 4.15
CA ARG A 156 19.35 -6.86 4.14
C ARG A 156 18.50 -6.82 5.40
N THR A 157 18.99 -6.28 6.51
CA THR A 157 18.14 -6.01 7.67
C THR A 157 17.21 -4.83 7.44
N LYS A 158 17.66 -3.81 6.71
CA LYS A 158 16.96 -2.56 6.43
C LYS A 158 16.13 -2.61 5.15
N LEU A 159 16.54 -3.45 4.20
CA LEU A 159 15.87 -3.71 2.93
C LEU A 159 15.26 -5.12 2.97
N VAL A 160 13.98 -5.21 3.19
CA VAL A 160 13.30 -6.48 3.42
C VAL A 160 12.43 -6.87 2.22
N TYR A 161 12.59 -8.10 1.74
CA TYR A 161 11.79 -8.67 0.66
C TYR A 161 10.88 -9.78 1.19
N ILE A 162 9.59 -9.69 0.89
CA ILE A 162 8.59 -10.72 1.16
C ILE A 162 8.20 -11.35 -0.18
N PRO A 163 8.60 -12.61 -0.44
CA PRO A 163 8.23 -13.32 -1.66
C PRO A 163 6.75 -13.72 -1.63
N GLN A 164 6.15 -13.95 -2.79
CA GLN A 164 4.77 -14.43 -2.93
C GLN A 164 4.51 -15.75 -2.15
N ARG A 165 5.50 -16.63 -2.12
CA ARG A 165 5.45 -17.88 -1.34
C ARG A 165 6.45 -17.77 -0.21
N THR A 166 5.95 -17.74 1.00
CA THR A 166 6.75 -17.67 2.22
C THR A 166 7.07 -19.05 2.78
N ASP A 167 8.16 -19.14 3.53
CA ASP A 167 8.55 -20.37 4.19
C ASP A 167 7.56 -20.77 5.29
N THR A 168 7.50 -22.06 5.57
CA THR A 168 6.69 -22.60 6.67
C THR A 168 7.39 -22.37 8.00
N TRP A 169 6.71 -21.76 8.95
CA TRP A 169 7.21 -21.57 10.29
C TRP A 169 6.98 -22.80 11.17
N ARG A 170 7.92 -23.04 12.07
CA ARG A 170 7.81 -24.09 13.11
C ARG A 170 7.48 -23.45 14.45
N GLY A 171 6.77 -24.16 15.33
CA GLY A 171 6.32 -23.62 16.62
C GLY A 171 5.09 -22.71 16.50
N SER A 172 4.79 -21.96 17.55
CA SER A 172 3.72 -20.96 17.55
C SER A 172 4.14 -19.66 16.85
N MET A 173 3.16 -18.88 16.42
CA MET A 173 3.42 -17.57 15.80
C MET A 173 4.13 -16.62 16.76
N PHE A 174 3.71 -16.61 18.01
CA PHE A 174 4.32 -15.77 19.04
C PHE A 174 5.81 -16.09 19.24
N GLU A 175 6.17 -17.38 19.41
CA GLU A 175 7.57 -17.80 19.58
C GLU A 175 8.45 -17.38 18.39
N ASN A 176 7.95 -17.51 17.16
CA ASN A 176 8.68 -17.07 15.98
C ASN A 176 8.93 -15.55 15.96
N LEU A 177 7.94 -14.75 16.39
CA LEU A 177 8.09 -13.29 16.46
C LEU A 177 9.03 -12.88 17.61
N VAL A 178 8.97 -13.56 18.76
CA VAL A 178 9.93 -13.34 19.87
C VAL A 178 11.35 -13.66 19.41
N PHE A 179 11.57 -14.78 18.71
CA PHE A 179 12.86 -15.13 18.13
C PHE A 179 13.35 -14.05 17.16
N THR A 180 12.46 -13.55 16.30
CA THR A 180 12.79 -12.46 15.37
C THR A 180 13.20 -11.20 16.13
N ALA A 181 12.40 -10.74 17.09
CA ALA A 181 12.72 -9.55 17.88
C ALA A 181 14.06 -9.68 18.60
N SER A 182 14.32 -10.85 19.20
CA SER A 182 15.60 -11.13 19.87
C SER A 182 16.80 -11.03 18.92
N SER A 183 16.61 -11.37 17.65
CA SER A 183 17.67 -11.36 16.63
C SER A 183 17.95 -9.96 16.06
N TYR A 184 17.04 -8.99 16.25
CA TYR A 184 17.13 -7.65 15.66
C TYR A 184 17.31 -6.53 16.68
N GLY A 185 17.97 -6.83 17.80
CA GLY A 185 18.52 -5.85 18.75
C GLY A 185 17.49 -5.17 19.65
N TYR A 186 16.33 -5.79 19.88
CA TYR A 186 15.45 -5.35 20.96
C TYR A 186 15.97 -5.77 22.32
N LEU A 187 15.76 -4.92 23.35
CA LEU A 187 16.16 -5.24 24.70
C LEU A 187 15.31 -6.38 25.28
N PRO A 188 15.89 -7.32 26.03
CA PRO A 188 15.17 -8.47 26.57
C PRO A 188 13.87 -8.12 27.31
N GLN A 189 13.87 -6.99 28.06
CA GLN A 189 12.71 -6.53 28.81
C GLN A 189 11.59 -5.94 27.95
N GLU A 190 11.86 -5.56 26.70
CA GLU A 190 10.85 -4.96 25.81
C GLU A 190 10.29 -5.94 24.77
N ILE A 191 10.99 -7.05 24.49
CA ILE A 191 10.65 -7.98 23.40
C ILE A 191 9.20 -8.43 23.46
N ASN A 192 8.74 -8.91 24.62
CA ASN A 192 7.38 -9.43 24.74
C ASN A 192 6.33 -8.36 24.49
N PHE A 193 6.54 -7.13 24.97
CA PHE A 193 5.62 -6.02 24.74
C PHE A 193 5.58 -5.61 23.26
N ILE A 194 6.74 -5.47 22.62
CA ILE A 194 6.83 -5.09 21.22
C ILE A 194 6.18 -6.15 20.32
N VAL A 195 6.38 -7.44 20.61
CA VAL A 195 5.76 -8.54 19.88
C VAL A 195 4.24 -8.52 20.07
N GLU A 196 3.74 -8.37 21.31
CA GLU A 196 2.29 -8.26 21.59
C GLU A 196 1.68 -7.05 20.92
N LEU A 197 2.34 -5.88 20.95
CA LEU A 197 1.87 -4.68 20.27
C LEU A 197 1.83 -4.86 18.74
N THR A 198 2.87 -5.47 18.15
CA THR A 198 2.92 -5.76 16.72
C THR A 198 1.82 -6.73 16.29
N ILE A 199 1.59 -7.79 17.06
CA ILE A 199 0.50 -8.75 16.88
C ILE A 199 -0.85 -8.05 16.97
N ALA A 200 -1.07 -7.22 17.99
CA ALA A 200 -2.30 -6.47 18.20
C ALA A 200 -2.56 -5.48 17.06
N ARG A 201 -1.52 -4.75 16.62
CA ARG A 201 -1.58 -3.79 15.51
C ARG A 201 -2.13 -4.41 14.23
N LEU A 202 -1.78 -5.66 13.98
CA LEU A 202 -2.19 -6.39 12.78
C LEU A 202 -3.45 -7.27 13.02
N GLY A 203 -4.13 -7.12 14.17
CA GLY A 203 -5.36 -7.88 14.47
C GLY A 203 -5.15 -9.36 14.67
N LEU A 204 -3.97 -9.78 15.16
CA LEU A 204 -3.54 -11.18 15.22
C LEU A 204 -3.57 -11.78 16.63
N ARG A 205 -4.02 -11.05 17.67
CA ARG A 205 -3.96 -11.50 19.08
C ARG A 205 -4.59 -12.88 19.31
N LYS A 206 -5.74 -13.16 18.69
CA LYS A 206 -6.44 -14.46 18.82
C LYS A 206 -5.65 -15.63 18.23
N PHE A 207 -4.75 -15.37 17.29
CA PHE A 207 -4.01 -16.38 16.52
C PHE A 207 -2.56 -16.56 16.98
N ARG A 208 -2.08 -15.83 17.99
CA ARG A 208 -0.67 -15.84 18.41
C ARG A 208 -0.12 -17.20 18.82
N LYS A 209 -1.00 -18.10 19.33
CA LYS A 209 -0.64 -19.47 19.72
C LYS A 209 -0.82 -20.50 18.61
N TYR A 210 -1.34 -20.10 17.45
CA TYR A 210 -1.57 -21.01 16.32
C TYR A 210 -0.25 -21.41 15.66
N LYS A 211 -0.28 -22.53 14.97
CA LYS A 211 0.81 -22.98 14.09
C LYS A 211 0.56 -22.47 12.68
N TRP A 212 1.63 -22.29 11.91
CA TRP A 212 1.56 -21.79 10.54
C TRP A 212 0.53 -22.52 9.65
N LYS A 213 0.47 -23.84 9.76
CA LYS A 213 -0.45 -24.68 8.97
C LYS A 213 -1.93 -24.41 9.24
N ASP A 214 -2.25 -23.89 10.43
CA ASP A 214 -3.63 -23.69 10.90
C ASP A 214 -4.17 -22.29 10.53
N LEU A 215 -3.37 -21.48 9.83
CA LEU A 215 -3.69 -20.11 9.43
C LEU A 215 -4.16 -20.03 7.98
N SER A 216 -5.13 -19.14 7.72
CA SER A 216 -5.49 -18.73 6.36
C SER A 216 -4.36 -17.93 5.68
N SER A 217 -4.42 -17.80 4.36
CA SER A 217 -3.44 -17.01 3.59
C SER A 217 -3.34 -15.56 4.09
N GLY A 218 -4.45 -14.92 4.42
CA GLY A 218 -4.48 -13.56 4.95
C GLY A 218 -3.78 -13.43 6.31
N TYR A 219 -4.01 -14.36 7.22
CA TYR A 219 -3.30 -14.37 8.51
C TYR A 219 -1.81 -14.68 8.34
N LYS A 220 -1.44 -15.58 7.43
CA LYS A 220 -0.03 -15.85 7.09
C LYS A 220 0.66 -14.58 6.61
N MET A 221 0.06 -13.85 5.66
CA MET A 221 0.62 -12.59 5.17
C MET A 221 0.81 -11.57 6.28
N ARG A 222 -0.17 -11.40 7.18
CA ARG A 222 -0.04 -10.46 8.31
C ARG A 222 1.01 -10.88 9.32
N PHE A 223 1.19 -12.18 9.60
CA PHE A 223 2.27 -12.66 10.44
C PHE A 223 3.64 -12.47 9.79
N GLU A 224 3.76 -12.66 8.46
CA GLU A 224 4.98 -12.29 7.72
C GLU A 224 5.26 -10.79 7.83
N LEU A 225 4.24 -9.96 7.68
CA LEU A 225 4.37 -8.52 7.86
C LEU A 225 4.83 -8.19 9.29
N ALA A 226 4.24 -8.82 10.33
CA ALA A 226 4.68 -8.67 11.72
C ALA A 226 6.18 -9.00 11.88
N ARG A 227 6.61 -10.15 11.33
CA ARG A 227 8.01 -10.58 11.35
C ARG A 227 8.93 -9.56 10.70
N MET A 228 8.51 -9.01 9.56
CA MET A 228 9.34 -8.04 8.82
C MET A 228 9.41 -6.68 9.53
N LEU A 229 8.31 -6.23 10.13
CA LEU A 229 8.29 -4.97 10.90
C LEU A 229 9.21 -5.02 12.12
N LEU A 230 9.31 -6.17 12.78
CA LEU A 230 10.24 -6.39 13.90
C LEU A 230 11.72 -6.26 13.50
N ARG A 231 12.04 -6.32 12.21
CA ARG A 231 13.39 -6.08 11.68
C ARG A 231 13.73 -4.59 11.55
N LYS A 232 12.81 -3.69 11.84
CA LYS A 232 12.94 -2.22 11.69
C LYS A 232 13.35 -1.80 10.25
N PRO A 233 12.64 -2.26 9.20
CA PRO A 233 13.06 -2.01 7.82
C PRO A 233 12.97 -0.53 7.45
N LYS A 234 13.82 -0.09 6.52
CA LYS A 234 13.71 1.19 5.82
C LYS A 234 12.94 1.04 4.51
N VAL A 235 13.09 -0.10 3.87
CA VAL A 235 12.41 -0.45 2.61
C VAL A 235 11.77 -1.83 2.75
N LEU A 236 10.51 -1.93 2.33
CA LEU A 236 9.75 -3.17 2.28
C LEU A 236 9.32 -3.46 0.84
N LEU A 237 9.82 -4.56 0.29
CA LEU A 237 9.50 -5.05 -1.04
C LEU A 237 8.58 -6.26 -0.91
N ILE A 238 7.38 -6.23 -1.51
CA ILE A 238 6.39 -7.28 -1.29
C ILE A 238 5.86 -7.79 -2.62
N ASP A 239 6.01 -9.09 -2.84
CA ASP A 239 5.60 -9.73 -4.08
C ASP A 239 4.20 -10.34 -3.95
N GLU A 240 3.24 -9.81 -4.71
CA GLU A 240 1.85 -10.26 -4.79
C GLU A 240 1.16 -10.43 -3.41
N PRO A 241 1.19 -9.40 -2.51
CA PRO A 241 0.65 -9.53 -1.14
C PRO A 241 -0.85 -9.79 -1.08
N LEU A 242 -1.57 -9.50 -2.14
CA LEU A 242 -3.03 -9.62 -2.21
C LEU A 242 -3.50 -10.93 -2.83
N ALA A 243 -2.57 -11.75 -3.33
CA ALA A 243 -2.89 -13.03 -3.95
C ALA A 243 -3.58 -13.97 -2.94
N ASN A 244 -4.66 -14.60 -3.39
CA ASN A 244 -5.45 -15.56 -2.59
C ASN A 244 -6.10 -14.97 -1.32
N LEU A 245 -6.31 -13.65 -1.26
CA LEU A 245 -7.08 -12.98 -0.23
C LEU A 245 -8.49 -12.65 -0.74
N ASP A 246 -9.48 -12.75 0.13
CA ASP A 246 -10.80 -12.17 -0.13
C ASP A 246 -10.73 -10.63 -0.11
N ILE A 247 -11.76 -9.97 -0.64
CA ILE A 247 -11.79 -8.51 -0.83
C ILE A 247 -11.59 -7.75 0.50
N LEU A 248 -12.19 -8.22 1.60
CA LEU A 248 -12.08 -7.56 2.89
C LEU A 248 -10.67 -7.72 3.48
N ALA A 249 -10.07 -8.89 3.32
CA ALA A 249 -8.68 -9.13 3.72
C ALA A 249 -7.71 -8.28 2.89
N GLN A 250 -7.93 -8.13 1.58
CA GLN A 250 -7.13 -7.26 0.72
C GLN A 250 -7.18 -5.80 1.20
N GLN A 251 -8.37 -5.26 1.44
CA GLN A 251 -8.54 -3.89 1.93
C GLN A 251 -7.81 -3.68 3.25
N THR A 252 -7.97 -4.60 4.20
CA THR A 252 -7.32 -4.50 5.51
C THR A 252 -5.78 -4.52 5.40
N VAL A 253 -5.23 -5.37 4.53
CA VAL A 253 -3.77 -5.44 4.31
C VAL A 253 -3.25 -4.16 3.66
N LEU A 254 -3.97 -3.59 2.70
CA LEU A 254 -3.59 -2.34 2.05
C LEU A 254 -3.65 -1.14 3.01
N GLU A 255 -4.66 -1.09 3.88
CA GLU A 255 -4.75 -0.09 4.95
C GLU A 255 -3.60 -0.21 5.93
N ASP A 256 -3.23 -1.43 6.31
CA ASP A 256 -2.07 -1.69 7.17
C ASP A 256 -0.78 -1.21 6.51
N PHE A 257 -0.55 -1.48 5.21
CA PHE A 257 0.62 -0.96 4.48
C PHE A 257 0.64 0.57 4.46
N ARG A 258 -0.48 1.20 4.18
CA ARG A 258 -0.59 2.66 4.15
C ARG A 258 -0.25 3.30 5.50
N ALA A 259 -0.82 2.77 6.56
CA ALA A 259 -0.59 3.27 7.90
C ALA A 259 0.87 3.10 8.34
N ILE A 260 1.49 1.96 8.03
CA ILE A 260 2.89 1.65 8.34
C ILE A 260 3.83 2.55 7.54
N ALA A 261 3.58 2.73 6.24
CA ALA A 261 4.40 3.60 5.40
C ALA A 261 4.39 5.05 5.90
N LYS A 262 3.21 5.58 6.22
CA LYS A 262 2.99 6.99 6.57
C LYS A 262 3.25 7.32 8.05
N SER A 263 3.93 6.45 8.82
CA SER A 263 4.31 6.80 10.21
C SER A 263 5.13 8.10 10.24
N PRO A 264 4.78 9.09 11.09
CA PRO A 264 5.48 10.38 11.14
C PRO A 264 6.92 10.25 11.65
N PHE A 265 7.18 9.25 12.48
CA PHE A 265 8.47 9.09 13.18
C PHE A 265 9.31 7.93 12.64
N ARG A 266 8.66 6.94 12.02
CA ARG A 266 9.31 5.73 11.48
C ARG A 266 8.77 5.38 10.09
N PRO A 267 8.83 6.35 9.13
CA PRO A 267 8.32 6.12 7.79
C PRO A 267 9.09 4.99 7.10
N ILE A 268 8.37 4.15 6.36
CA ILE A 268 8.92 3.03 5.59
C ILE A 268 8.55 3.23 4.13
N GLY A 269 9.54 3.10 3.23
CA GLY A 269 9.24 3.04 1.80
C GLY A 269 8.76 1.64 1.41
N ILE A 270 7.66 1.53 0.69
CA ILE A 270 7.08 0.26 0.28
C ILE A 270 7.02 0.16 -1.24
N ILE A 271 7.45 -0.98 -1.79
CA ILE A 271 7.16 -1.35 -3.18
C ILE A 271 6.38 -2.66 -3.15
N LEU A 272 5.17 -2.67 -3.67
CA LEU A 272 4.35 -3.88 -3.73
C LEU A 272 4.00 -4.22 -5.16
N SER A 273 4.08 -5.50 -5.52
CA SER A 273 3.63 -5.98 -6.83
C SER A 273 2.20 -6.48 -6.78
N SER A 274 1.48 -6.32 -7.87
CA SER A 274 0.14 -6.90 -8.03
C SER A 274 -0.22 -7.09 -9.51
N GLN A 275 -1.12 -8.01 -9.78
CA GLN A 275 -1.81 -8.13 -11.06
C GLN A 275 -3.06 -7.24 -11.11
N GLN A 276 -3.57 -6.84 -9.95
CA GLN A 276 -4.79 -6.06 -9.80
C GLN A 276 -4.45 -4.57 -9.65
N LEU A 277 -4.63 -3.82 -10.73
CA LEU A 277 -4.33 -2.39 -10.76
C LEU A 277 -5.16 -1.59 -9.75
N TYR A 278 -6.45 -1.86 -9.68
CA TYR A 278 -7.40 -1.04 -8.92
C TYR A 278 -7.08 -0.92 -7.42
N GLU A 279 -6.76 -2.06 -6.79
CA GLU A 279 -6.48 -2.09 -5.36
C GLU A 279 -5.15 -1.39 -5.04
N VAL A 280 -4.16 -1.60 -5.91
CA VAL A 280 -2.83 -0.99 -5.76
C VAL A 280 -2.87 0.51 -5.99
N GLU A 281 -3.64 0.97 -6.98
CA GLU A 281 -3.77 2.39 -7.32
C GLU A 281 -4.35 3.23 -6.17
N LYS A 282 -5.31 2.68 -5.43
CA LYS A 282 -5.90 3.38 -4.28
C LYS A 282 -4.91 3.59 -3.13
N THR A 283 -3.94 2.70 -2.99
CA THR A 283 -3.02 2.68 -1.85
C THR A 283 -1.69 3.33 -2.17
N SER A 284 -1.25 3.27 -3.44
CA SER A 284 0.06 3.72 -3.87
C SER A 284 0.11 5.21 -4.17
N ASP A 285 1.23 5.85 -3.83
CA ASP A 285 1.52 7.23 -4.22
C ASP A 285 1.97 7.31 -5.70
N GLN A 286 2.56 6.22 -6.20
CA GLN A 286 2.99 6.05 -7.60
C GLN A 286 2.72 4.63 -8.07
N VAL A 287 2.35 4.48 -9.35
CA VAL A 287 2.20 3.18 -9.99
C VAL A 287 3.18 3.05 -11.16
N ILE A 288 3.93 1.97 -11.17
CA ILE A 288 4.82 1.57 -12.27
C ILE A 288 4.18 0.38 -12.97
N PHE A 289 3.99 0.51 -14.27
CA PHE A 289 3.43 -0.55 -15.08
C PHE A 289 4.51 -1.28 -15.88
N LEU A 290 4.52 -2.61 -15.79
CA LEU A 290 5.39 -3.48 -16.58
C LEU A 290 4.58 -4.25 -17.62
N LYS A 291 4.95 -4.14 -18.89
CA LYS A 291 4.40 -4.92 -20.01
C LYS A 291 5.56 -5.48 -20.84
N ASN A 292 5.58 -6.81 -21.02
CA ASN A 292 6.65 -7.50 -21.75
C ASN A 292 8.07 -7.15 -21.26
N GLY A 293 8.25 -7.02 -19.95
CA GLY A 293 9.52 -6.65 -19.33
C GLY A 293 9.89 -5.16 -19.42
N GLN A 294 9.09 -4.34 -20.09
CA GLN A 294 9.35 -2.90 -20.24
C GLN A 294 8.51 -2.08 -19.27
N GLN A 295 9.12 -1.06 -18.68
CA GLN A 295 8.42 -0.06 -17.92
C GLN A 295 7.63 0.86 -18.87
N LYS A 296 6.33 0.99 -18.64
CA LYS A 296 5.50 1.99 -19.29
C LYS A 296 5.22 3.11 -18.28
N ASN A 297 5.65 4.31 -18.61
CA ASN A 297 5.32 5.49 -17.81
C ASN A 297 3.89 5.90 -18.15
N LEU A 298 2.98 5.67 -17.25
CA LEU A 298 1.58 6.03 -17.42
C LEU A 298 1.37 7.56 -17.49
N HIS A 299 2.38 8.33 -17.08
CA HIS A 299 2.40 9.80 -17.26
C HIS A 299 3.09 10.25 -18.56
N ALA A 300 3.86 9.39 -19.23
CA ALA A 300 4.57 9.74 -20.47
C ALA A 300 3.73 9.62 -21.76
N ALA A 301 2.55 9.02 -21.66
CA ALA A 301 1.60 9.04 -22.79
C ALA A 301 1.01 10.44 -23.10
N THR A 302 1.44 11.45 -22.33
CA THR A 302 1.14 12.87 -22.61
C THR A 302 2.33 13.65 -23.21
N THR A 303 3.47 12.97 -23.51
CA THR A 303 4.68 13.66 -24.01
C THR A 303 5.12 13.25 -25.42
N ASP A 304 4.47 12.28 -26.06
CA ASP A 304 4.66 12.07 -27.48
C ASP A 304 3.40 12.56 -28.22
N GLU A 305 3.64 13.62 -28.98
CA GLU A 305 2.78 14.34 -29.90
C GLU A 305 1.95 15.47 -29.30
N THR A 306 2.39 16.65 -29.72
CA THR A 306 1.79 17.98 -29.62
C THR A 306 1.78 18.61 -28.22
N ILE A 307 2.52 19.69 -28.13
CA ILE A 307 2.33 20.82 -27.24
C ILE A 307 0.81 21.02 -27.07
N ILE A 308 0.21 20.36 -26.07
CA ILE A 308 -1.10 20.78 -25.59
C ILE A 308 -0.78 21.86 -24.57
N GLU A 309 -1.08 23.10 -24.97
CA GLU A 309 -1.27 24.22 -24.06
C GLU A 309 -1.96 23.74 -22.78
N GLU A 310 -1.74 24.41 -21.67
CA GLU A 310 -2.39 24.20 -20.36
C GLU A 310 -3.92 24.09 -20.50
N GLY A 311 -4.41 22.99 -21.03
CA GLY A 311 -5.81 22.65 -21.26
C GLY A 311 -6.21 21.45 -20.42
N SER A 312 -7.33 21.55 -19.76
CA SER A 312 -7.98 20.60 -18.87
C SER A 312 -7.84 19.13 -19.32
N LYS A 313 -7.51 18.25 -18.34
CA LYS A 313 -7.40 16.79 -18.58
C LYS A 313 -8.71 16.21 -19.13
N PRO A 314 -8.67 15.29 -20.11
CA PRO A 314 -9.88 14.68 -20.67
C PRO A 314 -10.66 13.95 -19.58
N LEU A 315 -12.00 14.04 -19.63
CA LEU A 315 -12.89 13.27 -18.79
C LEU A 315 -13.01 11.86 -19.38
N VAL A 316 -12.69 10.84 -18.58
CA VAL A 316 -12.81 9.43 -18.97
C VAL A 316 -13.78 8.72 -18.04
N ILE A 317 -14.84 8.15 -18.60
CA ILE A 317 -15.88 7.45 -17.84
C ILE A 317 -16.00 6.00 -18.34
N GLU A 318 -15.90 5.09 -17.39
CA GLU A 318 -16.25 3.68 -17.55
C GLU A 318 -17.70 3.49 -17.10
N PHE A 319 -18.53 2.81 -17.92
CA PHE A 319 -19.93 2.55 -17.58
C PHE A 319 -20.47 1.29 -18.26
N GLU A 320 -21.53 0.74 -17.70
CA GLU A 320 -22.26 -0.40 -18.25
C GLU A 320 -23.64 0.05 -18.71
N SER A 321 -24.03 -0.36 -19.93
CA SER A 321 -25.32 -0.03 -20.53
C SER A 321 -25.78 -1.15 -21.45
N GLU A 322 -27.08 -1.33 -21.56
CA GLU A 322 -27.71 -2.22 -22.52
C GLU A 322 -27.75 -1.65 -23.96
N TRP A 323 -27.39 -0.38 -24.10
CA TRP A 323 -27.36 0.27 -25.40
C TRP A 323 -26.15 -0.16 -26.22
N THR A 324 -26.32 -0.19 -27.53
CA THR A 324 -25.21 -0.48 -28.46
C THR A 324 -24.23 0.68 -28.52
N GLN A 325 -22.98 0.37 -28.87
CA GLN A 325 -21.93 1.39 -29.03
C GLN A 325 -22.34 2.51 -30.00
N SER A 326 -23.06 2.16 -31.08
CA SER A 326 -23.52 3.12 -32.08
C SER A 326 -24.55 4.10 -31.51
N MET A 327 -25.50 3.61 -30.72
CA MET A 327 -26.55 4.43 -30.10
C MET A 327 -25.91 5.39 -29.05
N LEU A 328 -24.99 4.86 -28.25
CA LEU A 328 -24.26 5.66 -27.25
C LEU A 328 -23.39 6.73 -27.92
N ASN A 329 -22.70 6.36 -28.99
CA ASN A 329 -21.87 7.30 -29.76
C ASN A 329 -22.70 8.47 -30.27
N GLU A 330 -23.85 8.23 -30.87
CA GLU A 330 -24.74 9.29 -31.39
C GLU A 330 -25.18 10.30 -30.32
N LYS A 331 -25.56 9.83 -29.15
CA LYS A 331 -26.07 10.69 -28.08
C LYS A 331 -24.95 11.40 -27.29
N LEU A 332 -23.83 10.72 -27.10
CA LEU A 332 -22.71 11.28 -26.34
C LEU A 332 -21.82 12.24 -27.18
N LEU A 333 -21.91 12.20 -28.51
CA LEU A 333 -21.25 13.21 -29.38
C LEU A 333 -21.66 14.64 -29.02
N SER A 334 -22.91 14.85 -28.60
CA SER A 334 -23.43 16.18 -28.21
C SER A 334 -22.69 16.82 -27.06
N ILE A 335 -22.03 16.04 -26.21
CA ILE A 335 -21.25 16.51 -25.07
C ILE A 335 -19.74 16.36 -25.26
N GLY A 336 -19.27 16.29 -26.51
CA GLY A 336 -17.84 16.30 -26.81
C GLY A 336 -17.16 14.93 -26.63
N LEU A 337 -17.86 13.83 -26.91
CA LEU A 337 -17.26 12.50 -26.96
C LEU A 337 -16.15 12.46 -28.02
N GLN A 338 -14.95 12.07 -27.60
CA GLN A 338 -13.79 11.89 -28.47
C GLN A 338 -13.63 10.43 -28.90
N SER A 339 -13.87 9.50 -28.00
CA SER A 339 -13.84 8.06 -28.31
C SER A 339 -14.74 7.28 -27.35
N ILE A 340 -15.26 6.16 -27.83
CA ILE A 340 -15.96 5.16 -27.04
C ILE A 340 -15.51 3.76 -27.44
N GLN A 341 -15.16 2.94 -26.49
CA GLN A 341 -14.70 1.57 -26.70
C GLN A 341 -15.49 0.62 -25.81
N PHE A 342 -15.80 -0.57 -26.33
CA PHE A 342 -16.43 -1.64 -25.55
C PHE A 342 -15.37 -2.66 -25.13
N ASN A 343 -15.29 -2.94 -23.83
CA ASN A 343 -14.30 -3.85 -23.27
C ASN A 343 -14.92 -4.70 -22.16
N GLY A 344 -15.11 -5.99 -22.42
CA GLY A 344 -15.48 -6.98 -21.41
C GLY A 344 -16.79 -6.72 -20.67
N GLY A 345 -17.80 -6.13 -21.32
CA GLY A 345 -19.11 -5.82 -20.73
C GLY A 345 -19.31 -4.34 -20.35
N THR A 346 -18.24 -3.53 -20.37
CA THR A 346 -18.31 -2.09 -20.05
C THR A 346 -17.90 -1.23 -21.25
N PHE A 347 -18.42 -0.02 -21.32
CA PHE A 347 -17.99 1.02 -22.23
C PHE A 347 -17.01 1.97 -21.54
N ILE A 348 -16.00 2.42 -22.28
CA ILE A 348 -15.11 3.48 -21.86
C ILE A 348 -15.23 4.63 -22.84
N ALA A 349 -15.74 5.74 -22.33
CA ALA A 349 -15.94 6.96 -23.11
C ALA A 349 -14.96 8.04 -22.64
N THR A 350 -14.26 8.65 -23.62
CA THR A 350 -13.35 9.78 -23.39
C THR A 350 -13.98 11.05 -23.96
N PHE A 351 -14.04 12.08 -23.14
CA PHE A 351 -14.60 13.39 -23.49
C PHE A 351 -13.54 14.48 -23.43
N SER A 352 -13.79 15.60 -24.09
CA SER A 352 -12.93 16.78 -24.02
C SER A 352 -12.77 17.26 -22.58
N GLY A 353 -11.61 17.87 -22.28
CA GLY A 353 -11.24 18.21 -20.90
C GLY A 353 -12.04 19.35 -20.26
N ASP A 354 -12.88 20.04 -21.01
CA ASP A 354 -13.85 21.04 -20.52
C ASP A 354 -15.12 20.41 -19.92
N LYS A 355 -15.31 19.09 -20.08
CA LYS A 355 -16.50 18.38 -19.63
C LYS A 355 -16.35 17.78 -18.23
N THR A 356 -17.48 17.72 -17.56
CA THR A 356 -17.58 17.23 -16.18
C THR A 356 -18.44 15.97 -16.11
N VAL A 357 -18.33 15.24 -14.97
CA VAL A 357 -19.24 14.13 -14.67
C VAL A 357 -20.70 14.57 -14.70
N ASN A 358 -20.98 15.81 -14.28
CA ASN A 358 -22.34 16.34 -14.29
C ASN A 358 -22.89 16.48 -15.71
N ASP A 359 -22.07 16.85 -16.69
CA ASP A 359 -22.50 16.93 -18.10
C ASP A 359 -22.83 15.55 -18.65
N PHE A 360 -22.03 14.55 -18.34
CA PHE A 360 -22.31 13.15 -18.64
C PHE A 360 -23.64 12.72 -18.02
N MET A 361 -23.84 12.92 -16.71
CA MET A 361 -25.07 12.52 -16.03
C MET A 361 -26.32 13.23 -16.57
N LYS A 362 -26.23 14.53 -16.87
CA LYS A 362 -27.34 15.26 -17.51
C LYS A 362 -27.73 14.63 -18.84
N THR A 363 -26.76 14.24 -19.68
CA THR A 363 -27.03 13.62 -20.98
C THR A 363 -27.66 12.24 -20.82
N ILE A 364 -27.18 11.43 -19.86
CA ILE A 364 -27.77 10.15 -19.52
C ILE A 364 -29.25 10.29 -19.14
N ILE A 365 -29.56 11.22 -18.27
CA ILE A 365 -30.94 11.51 -17.83
C ILE A 365 -31.79 12.04 -18.99
N THR A 366 -31.29 13.02 -19.75
CA THR A 366 -32.05 13.68 -20.83
C THR A 366 -32.44 12.68 -21.93
N HIS A 367 -31.58 11.74 -22.26
CA HIS A 367 -31.81 10.74 -23.29
C HIS A 367 -32.34 9.40 -22.76
N ASN A 368 -32.62 9.34 -21.47
CA ASN A 368 -33.11 8.13 -20.78
C ASN A 368 -32.22 6.90 -21.08
N ILE A 369 -30.90 7.08 -21.05
CA ILE A 369 -29.94 6.00 -21.30
C ILE A 369 -29.90 5.12 -20.07
N HIS A 370 -30.19 3.82 -20.24
CA HIS A 370 -30.10 2.88 -19.12
C HIS A 370 -28.63 2.61 -18.77
N ILE A 371 -28.25 2.96 -17.53
CA ILE A 371 -26.92 2.69 -16.98
C ILE A 371 -27.05 1.83 -15.74
N VAL A 372 -26.34 0.69 -15.70
CA VAL A 372 -26.27 -0.20 -14.54
C VAL A 372 -25.19 0.26 -13.58
N TYR A 373 -24.08 0.75 -14.12
CA TYR A 373 -22.90 1.15 -13.36
C TYR A 373 -22.17 2.25 -14.12
N PHE A 374 -21.57 3.20 -13.42
CA PHE A 374 -20.58 4.13 -13.99
C PHE A 374 -19.50 4.52 -12.99
N ARG A 375 -18.33 4.87 -13.54
CA ARG A 375 -17.18 5.29 -12.77
C ARG A 375 -16.36 6.33 -13.53
N ASN A 376 -15.96 7.41 -12.85
CA ASN A 376 -14.98 8.35 -13.39
C ASN A 376 -13.57 7.76 -13.22
N ILE A 377 -12.88 7.52 -14.35
CA ILE A 377 -11.52 6.98 -14.39
C ILE A 377 -10.51 7.98 -14.99
N SER A 378 -10.86 9.28 -15.05
CA SER A 378 -10.01 10.34 -15.63
C SER A 378 -8.64 10.44 -14.96
N ASN A 379 -8.58 10.20 -13.65
CA ASN A 379 -7.35 10.21 -12.86
C ASN A 379 -6.81 8.79 -12.59
N SER A 380 -7.48 7.75 -13.10
CA SER A 380 -7.08 6.36 -12.91
C SER A 380 -6.13 5.93 -14.00
N THR A 381 -5.09 5.16 -13.62
CA THR A 381 -4.18 4.52 -14.57
C THR A 381 -4.91 3.47 -15.43
N ARG A 382 -6.12 3.03 -15.02
CA ARG A 382 -6.96 2.08 -15.77
C ARG A 382 -7.28 2.56 -17.18
N ARG A 383 -7.38 3.87 -17.42
CA ARG A 383 -7.60 4.46 -18.74
C ARG A 383 -6.57 4.03 -19.80
N PHE A 384 -5.35 3.65 -19.39
CA PHE A 384 -4.27 3.24 -20.29
C PHE A 384 -4.26 1.74 -20.62
N PHE A 385 -5.11 0.94 -19.96
CA PHE A 385 -5.24 -0.49 -20.23
C PHE A 385 -6.31 -0.82 -21.27
N VAL A 386 -7.02 0.17 -21.70
CA VAL A 386 -8.20 0.03 -22.54
C VAL A 386 -7.96 0.60 -23.94
N SER A 387 -6.77 1.17 -24.16
CA SER A 387 -6.30 1.63 -25.46
C SER A 387 -5.52 0.56 -26.22
#